data_b8e4da96bdbb12214f099e1eb4c9d6e3
#
_entry.id   b8e4da96bdbb12214f099e1eb4c9d6e3
#
_cell.length_a   1.000
_cell.length_b   1.000
_cell.length_c   1.000
_cell.angle_alpha   90.00
_cell.angle_beta   90.00
_cell.angle_gamma   90.00
#
_symmetry.space_group_name_H-M   'P 1'
#
loop_
_entity.id
_entity.type
_entity.pdbx_description
1 polymer ?
#
loop_
_entity_poly.entity_id
_entity_poly.type
_entity_poly.pdbx_seq_one_letter_code
_entity_poly.pdbx_strand_id
1 'polypeptide(L)'
;RTITSRQYASRGSVNTLLANIYAWMGGLTQDAKYWEQAEHYASQVIDEFAGDYELENMTDLIGNVFGKNRHSKETILSIDNDILDDAHIYDTRFTGELPGQELIDYPYTNVSPQSLSTDKNQEYNRISVKTVKEIYPEENDLRRKEFWYDLGHVSYTVEGEEVTSPYAFIHKWRDYHYQT
;
A
#
# COMPACT_ATOMS: atom_id res chain seq x y z
N ARG A 1 -25.54 -12.38 1.22
CA ARG A 1 -24.65 -13.55 1.32
C ARG A 1 -23.52 -13.17 2.26
N THR A 2 -23.32 -13.92 3.32
CA THR A 2 -22.20 -13.72 4.24
C THR A 2 -20.89 -13.79 3.45
N ILE A 3 -19.98 -12.83 3.68
CA ILE A 3 -18.69 -12.80 3.01
C ILE A 3 -17.83 -13.90 3.62
N THR A 4 -17.60 -14.96 2.86
CA THR A 4 -16.75 -16.08 3.28
C THR A 4 -15.29 -15.92 2.88
N SER A 5 -15.03 -15.09 1.86
CA SER A 5 -13.68 -14.75 1.37
C SER A 5 -13.74 -13.46 0.57
N ARG A 6 -12.68 -12.64 0.68
CA ARG A 6 -12.51 -11.42 -0.09
C ARG A 6 -12.01 -11.67 -1.53
N GLN A 7 -11.68 -12.91 -1.86
CA GLN A 7 -11.26 -13.31 -3.21
C GLN A 7 -12.44 -13.48 -4.18
N TYR A 8 -13.66 -13.56 -3.67
CA TYR A 8 -14.86 -13.73 -4.50
C TYR A 8 -15.67 -12.44 -4.57
N ALA A 9 -16.23 -12.20 -5.75
CA ALA A 9 -17.14 -11.08 -5.93
C ALA A 9 -18.33 -11.16 -4.96
N SER A 10 -18.52 -10.08 -4.22
CA SER A 10 -19.61 -9.88 -3.27
C SER A 10 -20.53 -8.76 -3.72
N ARG A 11 -21.68 -8.58 -3.08
CA ARG A 11 -22.53 -7.40 -3.34
C ARG A 11 -21.78 -6.10 -3.05
N GLY A 12 -20.97 -6.07 -1.98
CA GLY A 12 -20.16 -4.90 -1.65
C GLY A 12 -19.12 -4.57 -2.72
N SER A 13 -18.41 -5.58 -3.27
CA SER A 13 -17.44 -5.34 -4.33
C SER A 13 -18.10 -4.86 -5.64
N VAL A 14 -19.27 -5.38 -5.97
CA VAL A 14 -20.05 -4.91 -7.14
C VAL A 14 -20.53 -3.48 -6.94
N ASN A 15 -21.08 -3.16 -5.78
CA ASN A 15 -21.55 -1.81 -5.46
C ASN A 15 -20.39 -0.79 -5.46
N THR A 16 -19.23 -1.17 -4.92
CA THR A 16 -18.03 -0.32 -4.98
C THR A 16 -17.59 -0.06 -6.40
N LEU A 17 -17.60 -1.08 -7.27
CA LEU A 17 -17.28 -0.91 -8.68
C LEU A 17 -18.28 0.00 -9.38
N LEU A 18 -19.58 -0.17 -9.14
CA LEU A 18 -20.62 0.69 -9.70
C LEU A 18 -20.48 2.14 -9.22
N ALA A 19 -20.21 2.36 -7.92
CA ALA A 19 -19.95 3.69 -7.39
C ALA A 19 -18.78 4.37 -8.12
N ASN A 20 -17.67 3.66 -8.33
CA ASN A 20 -16.53 4.18 -9.07
C ASN A 20 -16.86 4.51 -10.53
N ILE A 21 -17.57 3.61 -11.24
CA ILE A 21 -17.97 3.84 -12.64
C ILE A 21 -18.86 5.07 -12.76
N TYR A 22 -19.86 5.18 -11.89
CA TYR A 22 -20.77 6.34 -11.92
C TYR A 22 -20.07 7.64 -11.52
N ALA A 23 -19.17 7.62 -10.55
CA ALA A 23 -18.34 8.79 -10.21
C ALA A 23 -17.48 9.24 -11.40
N TRP A 24 -16.87 8.28 -12.12
CA TRP A 24 -16.13 8.58 -13.33
C TRP A 24 -17.04 9.21 -14.42
N MET A 25 -18.21 8.61 -14.66
CA MET A 25 -19.18 9.16 -15.62
C MET A 25 -19.64 10.56 -15.24
N GLY A 26 -19.89 10.81 -13.96
CA GLY A 26 -20.20 12.14 -13.42
C GLY A 26 -19.09 13.16 -13.69
N GLY A 27 -17.83 12.74 -13.48
CA GLY A 27 -16.65 13.57 -13.79
C GLY A 27 -16.52 13.91 -15.29
N LEU A 28 -16.80 12.95 -16.17
CA LEU A 28 -16.70 13.15 -17.62
C LEU A 28 -17.86 13.98 -18.18
N THR A 29 -19.08 13.70 -17.75
CA THR A 29 -20.29 14.28 -18.35
C THR A 29 -20.79 15.53 -17.63
N GLN A 30 -20.36 15.76 -16.39
CA GLN A 30 -20.88 16.80 -15.48
C GLN A 30 -22.41 16.69 -15.25
N ASP A 31 -22.98 15.50 -15.39
CA ASP A 31 -24.40 15.23 -15.19
C ASP A 31 -24.63 14.71 -13.76
N ALA A 32 -25.43 15.46 -13.00
CA ALA A 32 -25.69 15.18 -11.57
C ALA A 32 -26.25 13.78 -11.31
N LYS A 33 -27.03 13.23 -12.25
CA LYS A 33 -27.61 11.87 -12.11
C LYS A 33 -26.55 10.78 -11.87
N TYR A 34 -25.34 10.93 -12.43
CA TYR A 34 -24.28 9.97 -12.22
C TYR A 34 -23.65 10.11 -10.83
N TRP A 35 -23.57 11.32 -10.31
CA TRP A 35 -23.13 11.53 -8.93
C TRP A 35 -24.12 10.95 -7.92
N GLU A 36 -25.44 11.12 -8.16
CA GLU A 36 -26.48 10.52 -7.34
C GLU A 36 -26.39 8.97 -7.34
N GLN A 37 -26.10 8.36 -8.49
CA GLN A 37 -25.90 6.91 -8.57
C GLN A 37 -24.62 6.48 -7.86
N ALA A 38 -23.54 7.26 -7.96
CA ALA A 38 -22.29 6.98 -7.27
C ALA A 38 -22.50 7.01 -5.74
N GLU A 39 -23.17 8.04 -5.24
CA GLU A 39 -23.54 8.16 -3.82
C GLU A 39 -24.41 6.98 -3.37
N HIS A 40 -25.45 6.64 -4.14
CA HIS A 40 -26.35 5.53 -3.82
C HIS A 40 -25.59 4.22 -3.61
N TYR A 41 -24.73 3.83 -4.54
CA TYR A 41 -23.99 2.56 -4.43
C TYR A 41 -22.90 2.62 -3.35
N ALA A 42 -22.26 3.77 -3.13
CA ALA A 42 -21.28 3.93 -2.05
C ALA A 42 -21.97 3.84 -0.68
N SER A 43 -23.10 4.50 -0.48
CA SER A 43 -23.88 4.45 0.76
C SER A 43 -24.35 3.03 1.09
N GLN A 44 -24.72 2.22 0.09
CA GLN A 44 -25.06 0.82 0.33
C GLN A 44 -23.88 0.04 0.93
N VAL A 45 -22.65 0.31 0.52
CA VAL A 45 -21.47 -0.36 1.09
C VAL A 45 -21.21 0.10 2.52
N ILE A 46 -21.38 1.40 2.79
CA ILE A 46 -21.08 1.99 4.09
C ILE A 46 -22.17 1.65 5.12
N ASP A 47 -23.44 1.77 4.73
CA ASP A 47 -24.58 1.71 5.65
C ASP A 47 -25.21 0.31 5.72
N GLU A 48 -25.51 -0.30 4.56
CA GLU A 48 -26.21 -1.60 4.52
C GLU A 48 -25.29 -2.78 4.84
N PHE A 49 -23.99 -2.64 4.54
CA PHE A 49 -22.99 -3.67 4.83
C PHE A 49 -22.08 -3.28 6.01
N ALA A 50 -22.54 -2.36 6.86
CA ALA A 50 -21.87 -2.03 8.10
C ALA A 50 -21.62 -3.29 8.94
N GLY A 51 -20.37 -3.50 9.35
CA GLY A 51 -19.95 -4.73 10.03
C GLY A 51 -19.33 -5.79 9.11
N ASP A 52 -19.69 -5.82 7.82
CA ASP A 52 -18.96 -6.60 6.82
C ASP A 52 -17.72 -5.85 6.33
N TYR A 53 -17.81 -4.51 6.25
CA TYR A 53 -16.71 -3.61 5.89
C TYR A 53 -16.50 -2.57 6.99
N GLU A 54 -15.26 -2.37 7.35
CA GLU A 54 -14.84 -1.46 8.41
C GLU A 54 -13.44 -0.94 8.11
N LEU A 55 -13.16 0.33 8.42
CA LEU A 55 -11.80 0.86 8.32
C LEU A 55 -10.95 0.31 9.47
N GLU A 56 -9.75 -0.15 9.15
CA GLU A 56 -8.75 -0.53 10.14
C GLU A 56 -8.12 0.71 10.77
N ASN A 57 -7.68 0.60 12.01
CA ASN A 57 -6.78 1.61 12.54
C ASN A 57 -5.40 1.48 11.86
N MET A 58 -4.62 2.55 11.86
CA MET A 58 -3.37 2.60 11.10
C MET A 58 -2.36 1.54 11.55
N THR A 59 -2.37 1.14 12.81
CA THR A 59 -1.43 0.12 13.33
C THR A 59 -1.80 -1.27 12.82
N ASP A 60 -3.10 -1.61 12.85
CA ASP A 60 -3.60 -2.91 12.38
C ASP A 60 -3.60 -3.02 10.85
N LEU A 61 -3.70 -1.86 10.16
CA LEU A 61 -3.65 -1.79 8.70
C LEU A 61 -2.40 -2.46 8.12
N ILE A 62 -1.25 -2.31 8.77
CA ILE A 62 0.01 -2.90 8.32
C ILE A 62 -0.07 -4.42 8.30
N GLY A 63 -0.56 -5.06 9.38
CA GLY A 63 -0.68 -6.51 9.45
C GLY A 63 -1.87 -7.07 8.68
N ASN A 64 -2.99 -6.36 8.70
CA ASN A 64 -4.27 -6.86 8.19
C ASN A 64 -4.49 -6.59 6.69
N VAL A 65 -4.02 -5.45 6.18
CA VAL A 65 -4.21 -5.06 4.77
C VAL A 65 -2.93 -5.25 3.96
N PHE A 66 -1.80 -4.74 4.49
CA PHE A 66 -0.50 -4.77 3.80
C PHE A 66 0.42 -5.91 4.25
N GLY A 67 -0.03 -6.76 5.17
CA GLY A 67 0.71 -7.88 5.74
C GLY A 67 0.06 -9.24 5.48
N LYS A 68 0.33 -10.16 6.40
CA LYS A 68 -0.05 -11.58 6.29
C LYS A 68 -1.52 -11.88 6.51
N ASN A 69 -2.23 -11.01 7.22
CA ASN A 69 -3.62 -11.21 7.55
C ASN A 69 -4.51 -10.79 6.38
N ARG A 70 -4.81 -11.72 5.50
CA ARG A 70 -5.62 -11.48 4.29
C ARG A 70 -7.12 -11.35 4.56
N HIS A 71 -7.54 -11.09 5.78
CA HIS A 71 -8.94 -11.10 6.21
C HIS A 71 -9.43 -9.77 6.79
N SER A 72 -8.79 -8.68 6.41
CA SER A 72 -9.21 -7.35 6.85
C SER A 72 -10.61 -7.00 6.38
N LYS A 73 -11.38 -6.37 7.24
CA LYS A 73 -12.68 -5.79 6.89
C LYS A 73 -12.55 -4.57 5.98
N GLU A 74 -11.39 -3.92 5.93
CA GLU A 74 -11.12 -2.81 5.00
C GLU A 74 -10.96 -3.30 3.55
N THR A 75 -10.56 -4.56 3.36
CA THR A 75 -10.44 -5.15 2.02
C THR A 75 -11.81 -5.48 1.45
N ILE A 76 -12.20 -4.85 0.35
CA ILE A 76 -13.47 -5.11 -0.34
C ILE A 76 -13.36 -6.30 -1.29
N LEU A 77 -12.29 -6.36 -2.06
CA LEU A 77 -11.94 -7.45 -2.97
C LEU A 77 -10.44 -7.54 -3.08
N SER A 78 -9.89 -8.75 -3.00
CA SER A 78 -8.48 -9.03 -3.23
C SER A 78 -8.31 -10.09 -4.32
N ILE A 79 -7.24 -9.95 -5.10
CA ILE A 79 -6.76 -11.00 -5.98
C ILE A 79 -5.51 -11.53 -5.31
N ASP A 80 -5.64 -12.70 -4.69
CA ASP A 80 -4.52 -13.34 -4.01
C ASP A 80 -3.81 -14.27 -4.99
N ASN A 81 -2.49 -14.12 -5.06
CA ASN A 81 -1.63 -15.04 -5.78
C ASN A 81 -0.92 -15.91 -4.74
N ASP A 82 -1.07 -17.21 -4.84
CA ASP A 82 -0.33 -18.16 -4.03
C ASP A 82 0.88 -18.69 -4.83
N ILE A 83 1.99 -18.88 -4.14
CA ILE A 83 3.20 -19.50 -4.72
C ILE A 83 2.94 -20.93 -5.20
N LEU A 84 1.89 -21.57 -4.71
CA LEU A 84 1.45 -22.90 -5.11
C LEU A 84 0.52 -22.90 -6.33
N ASP A 85 -0.03 -21.75 -6.68
CA ASP A 85 -0.74 -21.63 -7.94
C ASP A 85 0.27 -21.57 -9.08
N ASP A 86 0.27 -22.58 -9.91
CA ASP A 86 1.08 -22.71 -11.15
C ASP A 86 0.80 -21.60 -12.18
N ALA A 87 0.03 -20.61 -11.80
CA ALA A 87 -0.13 -19.40 -12.57
C ALA A 87 1.23 -18.70 -12.61
N HIS A 88 1.88 -18.82 -13.73
CA HIS A 88 3.15 -18.19 -14.11
C HIS A 88 3.11 -16.65 -14.05
N ILE A 89 2.64 -16.11 -12.94
CA ILE A 89 2.78 -14.71 -12.61
C ILE A 89 4.25 -14.41 -12.24
N TYR A 90 5.08 -15.41 -12.28
CA TYR A 90 6.54 -15.32 -12.28
C TYR A 90 7.15 -14.94 -13.63
N ASP A 91 6.46 -14.13 -14.42
CA ASP A 91 7.19 -13.28 -15.34
C ASP A 91 8.01 -12.33 -14.47
N THR A 92 9.31 -12.39 -14.58
CA THR A 92 10.28 -11.61 -13.81
C THR A 92 10.00 -10.11 -13.78
N ARG A 93 9.14 -9.61 -14.63
CA ARG A 93 8.64 -8.23 -14.67
C ARG A 93 7.53 -7.92 -13.67
N PHE A 94 6.92 -8.98 -13.09
CA PHE A 94 5.88 -8.88 -12.06
C PHE A 94 6.17 -9.77 -10.85
N THR A 95 7.31 -10.46 -10.89
CA THR A 95 7.66 -11.49 -9.96
C THR A 95 7.90 -10.95 -8.60
N GLY A 96 7.06 -11.35 -7.70
CA GLY A 96 7.36 -11.41 -6.29
C GLY A 96 7.87 -10.09 -5.73
N GLU A 97 7.94 -9.11 -6.59
CA GLU A 97 8.28 -7.77 -6.23
C GLU A 97 7.09 -7.24 -5.46
N LEU A 98 7.22 -7.32 -4.16
CA LEU A 98 6.32 -6.65 -3.27
C LEU A 98 6.20 -5.20 -3.72
N PRO A 99 5.00 -4.62 -3.65
CA PRO A 99 4.88 -3.19 -3.84
C PRO A 99 5.90 -2.50 -2.96
N GLY A 100 6.90 -1.86 -3.54
CA GLY A 100 7.99 -1.22 -2.81
C GLY A 100 9.36 -1.87 -2.95
N GLN A 101 9.52 -3.03 -3.60
CA GLN A 101 10.86 -3.54 -3.93
C GLN A 101 11.61 -2.62 -4.90
N GLU A 102 10.89 -1.85 -5.70
CA GLU A 102 11.48 -0.79 -6.51
C GLU A 102 11.88 0.45 -5.70
N LEU A 103 11.50 0.52 -4.43
CA LEU A 103 11.87 1.57 -3.50
C LEU A 103 12.88 1.03 -2.49
N ILE A 104 13.80 1.89 -2.05
CA ILE A 104 14.71 1.51 -0.98
C ILE A 104 13.94 1.27 0.32
N ASP A 105 14.16 0.13 0.95
CA ASP A 105 13.52 -0.26 2.20
C ASP A 105 14.55 -0.67 3.25
N TYR A 106 14.30 -0.29 4.48
CA TYR A 106 15.14 -0.64 5.62
C TYR A 106 14.46 -1.77 6.43
N PRO A 107 15.20 -2.76 6.94
CA PRO A 107 16.68 -2.91 6.92
C PRO A 107 17.25 -3.66 5.70
N TYR A 108 16.45 -3.95 4.67
CA TYR A 108 16.82 -4.82 3.55
C TYR A 108 17.74 -4.14 2.53
N THR A 109 17.62 -2.82 2.41
CA THR A 109 18.50 -2.03 1.57
C THR A 109 19.65 -1.44 2.40
N ASN A 110 20.88 -1.53 1.90
CA ASN A 110 21.99 -0.86 2.53
C ASN A 110 21.81 0.66 2.44
N VAL A 111 21.87 1.32 3.59
CA VAL A 111 21.59 2.75 3.71
C VAL A 111 22.69 3.67 3.16
N SER A 112 23.90 3.14 2.90
CA SER A 112 24.99 3.93 2.32
C SER A 112 24.71 4.32 0.87
N PRO A 113 24.73 5.60 0.51
CA PRO A 113 24.54 6.03 -0.89
C PRO A 113 25.51 5.38 -1.87
N GLN A 114 26.73 5.06 -1.42
CA GLN A 114 27.74 4.39 -2.25
C GLN A 114 27.31 2.95 -2.57
N SER A 115 26.76 2.20 -1.61
CA SER A 115 26.29 0.85 -1.85
C SER A 115 25.04 0.84 -2.73
N LEU A 116 24.14 1.81 -2.58
CA LEU A 116 22.98 1.97 -3.45
C LEU A 116 23.36 2.23 -4.92
N SER A 117 24.55 2.83 -5.16
CA SER A 117 25.04 3.10 -6.51
C SER A 117 25.78 1.93 -7.15
N THR A 118 26.26 0.97 -6.37
CA THR A 118 27.12 -0.16 -6.82
C THR A 118 26.33 -1.44 -7.05
N ASP A 119 25.09 -1.52 -6.56
CA ASP A 119 24.25 -2.69 -6.80
C ASP A 119 23.72 -2.67 -8.24
N LYS A 120 24.50 -3.26 -9.13
CA LYS A 120 24.32 -3.20 -10.60
C LYS A 120 23.06 -3.93 -11.09
N ASN A 121 22.39 -4.64 -10.19
CA ASN A 121 21.27 -5.51 -10.55
C ASN A 121 19.91 -4.98 -10.13
N GLN A 122 19.85 -3.90 -9.37
CA GLN A 122 18.59 -3.32 -8.90
C GLN A 122 18.63 -1.79 -8.98
N GLU A 123 17.82 -1.24 -9.85
CA GLU A 123 17.59 0.20 -9.93
C GLU A 123 16.50 0.58 -8.92
N TYR A 124 16.91 0.94 -7.71
CA TYR A 124 15.97 1.42 -6.70
C TYR A 124 15.49 2.83 -7.00
N ASN A 125 14.19 3.04 -6.97
CA ASN A 125 13.63 4.36 -6.89
C ASN A 125 13.89 4.95 -5.50
N ARG A 126 14.33 6.18 -5.45
CA ARG A 126 14.71 6.87 -4.21
C ARG A 126 13.82 8.06 -3.97
N ILE A 127 13.21 8.11 -2.83
CA ILE A 127 12.39 9.24 -2.38
C ILE A 127 13.16 9.97 -1.29
N SER A 128 13.25 11.30 -1.40
CA SER A 128 13.92 12.08 -0.36
C SER A 128 13.05 12.20 0.89
N VAL A 129 13.69 12.27 2.06
CA VAL A 129 13.01 12.61 3.33
C VAL A 129 12.21 13.91 3.20
N LYS A 130 12.76 14.89 2.48
CA LYS A 130 12.09 16.17 2.22
C LYS A 130 10.75 15.96 1.49
N THR A 131 10.75 15.17 0.42
CA THR A 131 9.54 14.88 -0.38
C THR A 131 8.46 14.21 0.47
N VAL A 132 8.84 13.24 1.30
CA VAL A 132 7.87 12.58 2.20
C VAL A 132 7.28 13.56 3.21
N LYS A 133 8.11 14.46 3.78
CA LYS A 133 7.65 15.50 4.71
C LYS A 133 6.74 16.54 4.03
N GLU A 134 6.94 16.80 2.75
CA GLU A 134 6.07 17.67 1.96
C GLU A 134 4.72 17.02 1.62
N ILE A 135 4.72 15.72 1.33
CA ILE A 135 3.50 14.94 1.07
C ILE A 135 2.66 14.78 2.35
N TYR A 136 3.31 14.56 3.48
CA TYR A 136 2.69 14.41 4.79
C TYR A 136 3.23 15.50 5.73
N PRO A 137 2.72 16.74 5.66
CA PRO A 137 3.31 17.87 6.39
C PRO A 137 3.12 17.77 7.90
N GLU A 138 2.04 17.18 8.36
CA GLU A 138 1.72 17.07 9.78
C GLU A 138 2.61 16.03 10.47
N GLU A 139 3.29 16.41 11.55
CA GLU A 139 4.21 15.52 12.28
C GLU A 139 3.50 14.35 12.97
N ASN A 140 2.24 14.53 13.34
CA ASN A 140 1.39 13.50 13.94
C ASN A 140 0.65 12.63 12.91
N ASP A 141 0.86 12.83 11.61
CA ASP A 141 0.31 11.95 10.58
C ASP A 141 0.89 10.53 10.75
N LEU A 142 0.04 9.58 11.10
CA LEU A 142 0.45 8.20 11.36
C LEU A 142 1.10 7.53 10.16
N ARG A 143 0.81 7.98 8.93
CA ARG A 143 1.44 7.48 7.71
C ARG A 143 2.94 7.77 7.68
N ARG A 144 3.39 8.88 8.26
CA ARG A 144 4.82 9.19 8.40
C ARG A 144 5.52 8.15 9.25
N LYS A 145 4.87 7.67 10.31
CA LYS A 145 5.42 6.71 11.26
C LYS A 145 5.32 5.27 10.75
N GLU A 146 4.16 4.90 10.21
CA GLU A 146 3.87 3.51 9.88
C GLU A 146 4.33 3.11 8.49
N PHE A 147 4.38 4.05 7.52
CA PHE A 147 4.77 3.73 6.15
C PHE A 147 6.25 3.96 5.87
N TRP A 148 6.96 4.70 6.73
CA TRP A 148 8.36 5.05 6.55
C TRP A 148 9.15 4.70 7.80
N TYR A 149 10.29 4.04 7.60
CA TYR A 149 11.17 3.66 8.69
C TYR A 149 11.95 4.87 9.18
N ASP A 150 11.78 5.22 10.46
CA ASP A 150 12.52 6.26 11.18
C ASP A 150 12.86 7.50 10.35
N LEU A 151 11.81 8.10 9.79
CA LEU A 151 11.88 9.11 8.74
C LEU A 151 12.78 10.29 9.11
N GLY A 152 13.96 10.35 8.48
CA GLY A 152 14.94 11.43 8.65
C GLY A 152 15.97 11.20 9.75
N HIS A 153 15.98 10.01 10.38
CA HIS A 153 16.96 9.66 11.43
C HIS A 153 17.83 8.46 11.06
N VAL A 154 17.53 7.77 9.96
CA VAL A 154 18.38 6.68 9.49
C VAL A 154 19.74 7.23 9.11
N SER A 155 20.81 6.66 9.68
CA SER A 155 22.16 7.12 9.45
C SER A 155 23.09 6.00 8.97
N TYR A 156 24.23 6.39 8.42
CA TYR A 156 25.31 5.51 7.99
C TYR A 156 26.67 6.18 8.25
N THR A 157 27.72 5.39 8.26
CA THR A 157 29.06 5.90 8.53
C THR A 157 29.85 6.10 7.24
N VAL A 158 30.45 7.28 7.08
CA VAL A 158 31.37 7.62 5.99
C VAL A 158 32.68 8.11 6.60
N GLU A 159 33.78 7.44 6.32
CA GLU A 159 35.13 7.81 6.81
C GLU A 159 35.21 7.98 8.34
N GLY A 160 34.36 7.24 9.07
CA GLY A 160 34.28 7.31 10.54
C GLY A 160 33.30 8.34 11.09
N GLU A 161 32.71 9.16 10.25
CA GLU A 161 31.68 10.15 10.63
C GLU A 161 30.27 9.61 10.38
N GLU A 162 29.34 9.88 11.31
CA GLU A 162 27.94 9.54 11.17
C GLU A 162 27.21 10.56 10.30
N VAL A 163 26.56 10.09 9.24
CA VAL A 163 25.84 10.91 8.28
C VAL A 163 24.38 10.45 8.19
N THR A 164 23.44 11.37 8.37
CA THR A 164 22.01 11.07 8.20
C THR A 164 21.66 10.87 6.72
N SER A 165 20.92 9.81 6.43
CA SER A 165 20.48 9.53 5.07
C SER A 165 19.49 10.60 4.56
N PRO A 166 19.70 11.14 3.35
CA PRO A 166 18.74 12.04 2.74
C PRO A 166 17.51 11.30 2.17
N TYR A 167 17.52 9.97 2.16
CA TYR A 167 16.48 9.14 1.59
C TYR A 167 15.52 8.63 2.66
N ALA A 168 14.26 8.48 2.28
CA ALA A 168 13.23 7.83 3.06
C ALA A 168 13.16 6.35 2.70
N PHE A 169 13.04 5.48 3.69
CA PHE A 169 13.01 4.03 3.54
C PHE A 169 11.59 3.54 3.79
N ILE A 170 11.04 2.81 2.83
CA ILE A 170 9.67 2.30 2.94
C ILE A 170 9.58 1.23 4.03
N HIS A 171 8.47 1.22 4.77
CA HIS A 171 8.23 0.30 5.88
C HIS A 171 6.80 -0.26 5.90
N LYS A 172 6.01 0.17 4.93
CA LYS A 172 4.60 -0.18 4.81
C LYS A 172 4.35 -1.68 4.65
N TRP A 173 5.24 -2.39 3.96
CA TRP A 173 5.11 -3.82 3.67
C TRP A 173 6.06 -4.69 4.50
N ARG A 174 6.48 -4.22 5.67
CA ARG A 174 7.43 -4.92 6.55
C ARG A 174 7.04 -6.36 6.89
N ASP A 175 5.75 -6.64 7.00
CA ASP A 175 5.27 -7.98 7.34
C ASP A 175 5.52 -9.03 6.25
N TYR A 176 5.70 -8.62 5.00
CA TYR A 176 6.03 -9.52 3.91
C TYR A 176 7.50 -9.94 3.93
N HIS A 177 8.38 -9.05 4.36
CA HIS A 177 9.83 -9.29 4.37
C HIS A 177 10.28 -10.30 5.44
N TYR A 178 9.48 -10.53 6.47
CA TYR A 178 9.81 -11.48 7.54
C TYR A 178 9.39 -12.92 7.26
N GLN A 179 9.13 -13.30 6.02
CA GLN A 179 8.70 -14.65 5.65
C GLN A 179 9.84 -15.56 5.17
N THR A 180 11.08 -15.13 5.22
CA THR A 180 12.26 -15.97 4.90
C THR A 180 12.78 -16.69 6.10
#